data_311d1e24bfcec9428a5a963a93000284
#
_entry.id   311d1e24bfcec9428a5a963a93000284
#
_cell.length_a   1.000
_cell.length_b   1.000
_cell.length_c   1.000
_cell.angle_alpha   90.00
_cell.angle_beta   90.00
_cell.angle_gamma   90.00
#
_symmetry.space_group_name_H-M   'P 1'
#
loop_
_entity.id
_entity.type
_entity.pdbx_description
1 polymer ?
#
loop_
_entity_poly.entity_id
_entity_poly.type
_entity_poly.pdbx_seq_one_letter_code
_entity_poly.pdbx_strand_id
1 'polypeptide(L)'
;MTALPVPRRPLTAAEYAELPEDSDHDYELQDGHVIMSAKPIPDHQNAVGELYVQLRPQIPQNLKVLLDVDLDMELAPPTQPGTVRVPDLAVVTHEAFLRVRREGGFLRAAECVLAIEVHSTTTRRTDQVIKHGEYADAGIGHYWMVDLLGGPALTACHLGGAFGYVDEPPVTGTFTTQHPFPARVELAPLT
;
A
#
# COMPACT_ATOMS: atom_id res chain seq x y z
N MET A 1 4.91 -20.64 -20.09
CA MET A 1 4.33 -19.64 -19.18
C MET A 1 2.93 -19.34 -19.69
N THR A 2 1.91 -19.72 -18.95
CA THR A 2 0.53 -19.48 -19.35
C THR A 2 0.10 -18.22 -18.58
N ALA A 3 -0.17 -17.14 -19.32
CA ALA A 3 -0.67 -15.91 -18.70
C ALA A 3 -1.95 -16.21 -17.90
N LEU A 4 -2.16 -15.48 -16.81
CA LEU A 4 -3.38 -15.58 -16.01
C LEU A 4 -4.60 -15.48 -16.94
N PRO A 5 -5.57 -16.37 -16.88
CA PRO A 5 -6.80 -16.29 -17.68
C PRO A 5 -7.69 -15.18 -17.12
N VAL A 6 -7.34 -13.92 -17.37
CA VAL A 6 -8.11 -12.77 -16.91
C VAL A 6 -9.34 -12.59 -17.79
N PRO A 7 -10.55 -12.54 -17.21
CA PRO A 7 -11.76 -12.22 -17.95
C PRO A 7 -11.66 -10.86 -18.64
N ARG A 8 -12.29 -10.74 -19.83
CA ARG A 8 -12.30 -9.47 -20.59
C ARG A 8 -13.27 -8.41 -20.05
N ARG A 9 -14.10 -8.77 -19.08
CA ARG A 9 -15.02 -7.85 -18.40
C ARG A 9 -14.40 -7.34 -17.09
N PRO A 10 -14.82 -6.17 -16.61
CA PRO A 10 -14.44 -5.72 -15.27
C PRO A 10 -14.84 -6.73 -14.19
N LEU A 11 -13.98 -6.90 -13.18
CA LEU A 11 -14.17 -7.80 -12.06
C LEU A 11 -14.58 -7.03 -10.80
N THR A 12 -15.37 -7.66 -9.96
CA THR A 12 -15.50 -7.24 -8.55
C THR A 12 -14.25 -7.65 -7.76
N ALA A 13 -14.03 -7.07 -6.58
CA ALA A 13 -12.94 -7.48 -5.69
C ALA A 13 -13.08 -8.97 -5.30
N ALA A 14 -14.30 -9.47 -5.06
CA ALA A 14 -14.54 -10.88 -4.74
C ALA A 14 -14.17 -11.82 -5.89
N GLU A 15 -14.49 -11.46 -7.13
CA GLU A 15 -14.11 -12.25 -8.31
C GLU A 15 -12.59 -12.22 -8.56
N TYR A 16 -11.94 -11.10 -8.24
CA TYR A 16 -10.49 -10.99 -8.31
C TYR A 16 -9.80 -11.91 -7.28
N ALA A 17 -10.35 -12.03 -6.07
CA ALA A 17 -9.85 -12.94 -5.04
C ALA A 17 -9.94 -14.43 -5.41
N GLU A 18 -10.81 -14.80 -6.37
CA GLU A 18 -10.96 -16.17 -6.86
C GLU A 18 -10.03 -16.50 -8.04
N LEU A 19 -9.26 -15.51 -8.55
CA LEU A 19 -8.30 -15.80 -9.60
C LEU A 19 -7.19 -16.72 -9.07
N PRO A 20 -6.66 -17.62 -9.91
CA PRO A 20 -5.54 -18.46 -9.50
C PRO A 20 -4.31 -17.60 -9.17
N GLU A 21 -3.57 -18.00 -8.13
CA GLU A 21 -2.31 -17.37 -7.78
C GLU A 21 -1.30 -17.52 -8.92
N ASP A 22 -0.58 -16.43 -9.21
CA ASP A 22 0.54 -16.40 -10.15
C ASP A 22 1.81 -16.06 -9.35
N SER A 23 2.71 -17.03 -9.21
CA SER A 23 3.98 -16.82 -8.50
C SER A 23 5.01 -16.02 -9.28
N ASP A 24 4.75 -15.74 -10.55
CA ASP A 24 5.72 -15.08 -11.44
C ASP A 24 5.49 -13.58 -11.57
N HIS A 25 4.28 -13.11 -11.23
CA HIS A 25 3.88 -11.71 -11.41
C HIS A 25 3.02 -11.22 -10.26
N ASP A 26 3.18 -9.95 -9.93
CA ASP A 26 2.34 -9.23 -8.98
C ASP A 26 1.24 -8.49 -9.76
N TYR A 27 0.00 -8.59 -9.26
CA TYR A 27 -1.16 -8.00 -9.89
C TYR A 27 -1.91 -7.10 -8.90
N GLU A 28 -2.58 -6.10 -9.45
CA GLU A 28 -3.54 -5.26 -8.74
C GLU A 28 -4.84 -5.22 -9.53
N LEU A 29 -5.93 -4.83 -8.90
CA LEU A 29 -7.21 -4.57 -9.56
C LEU A 29 -7.47 -3.06 -9.55
N GLN A 30 -7.65 -2.47 -10.72
CA GLN A 30 -8.04 -1.06 -10.87
C GLN A 30 -9.34 -0.96 -11.66
N ASP A 31 -10.39 -0.41 -11.05
CA ASP A 31 -11.70 -0.26 -11.69
C ASP A 31 -12.18 -1.55 -12.39
N GLY A 32 -11.96 -2.69 -11.75
CA GLY A 32 -12.28 -4.01 -12.26
C GLY A 32 -11.31 -4.57 -13.30
N HIS A 33 -10.24 -3.88 -13.64
CA HIS A 33 -9.24 -4.35 -14.58
C HIS A 33 -7.98 -4.82 -13.86
N VAL A 34 -7.58 -6.06 -14.15
CA VAL A 34 -6.33 -6.61 -13.62
C VAL A 34 -5.15 -5.94 -14.32
N ILE A 35 -4.29 -5.31 -13.53
CA ILE A 35 -3.06 -4.68 -13.99
C ILE A 35 -1.87 -5.43 -13.39
N MET A 36 -0.83 -5.61 -14.19
CA MET A 36 0.41 -6.27 -13.75
C MET A 36 1.37 -5.21 -13.24
N SER A 37 1.86 -5.39 -12.02
CA SER A 37 2.89 -4.55 -11.42
C SER A 37 4.27 -4.90 -11.99
N ALA A 38 5.12 -3.90 -12.11
CA ALA A 38 6.51 -4.12 -12.49
C ALA A 38 7.26 -4.82 -11.34
N LYS A 39 8.13 -5.79 -11.67
CA LYS A 39 8.99 -6.39 -10.64
C LYS A 39 9.87 -5.33 -9.98
N PRO A 40 9.96 -5.34 -8.65
CA PRO A 40 10.78 -4.38 -7.92
C PRO A 40 12.27 -4.57 -8.23
N ILE A 41 13.00 -3.46 -8.34
CA ILE A 41 14.46 -3.45 -8.46
C ILE A 41 15.12 -3.65 -7.08
N PRO A 42 16.41 -4.05 -7.02
CA PRO A 42 17.11 -4.30 -5.74
C PRO A 42 17.04 -3.14 -4.74
N ASP A 43 17.20 -1.91 -5.19
CA ASP A 43 17.15 -0.72 -4.32
C ASP A 43 15.77 -0.55 -3.68
N HIS A 44 14.70 -0.79 -4.43
CA HIS A 44 13.33 -0.79 -3.91
C HIS A 44 13.14 -1.87 -2.84
N GLN A 45 13.58 -3.10 -3.11
CA GLN A 45 13.49 -4.20 -2.15
C GLN A 45 14.29 -3.93 -0.88
N ASN A 46 15.48 -3.33 -1.00
CA ASN A 46 16.28 -2.90 0.15
C ASN A 46 15.52 -1.87 0.99
N ALA A 47 14.97 -0.84 0.34
CA ALA A 47 14.24 0.21 1.04
C ALA A 47 13.00 -0.31 1.77
N VAL A 48 12.21 -1.17 1.13
CA VAL A 48 11.04 -1.83 1.74
C VAL A 48 11.46 -2.67 2.94
N GLY A 49 12.52 -3.47 2.81
CA GLY A 49 13.06 -4.30 3.89
C GLY A 49 13.55 -3.46 5.08
N GLU A 50 14.30 -2.39 4.83
CA GLU A 50 14.79 -1.49 5.86
C GLU A 50 13.66 -0.74 6.58
N LEU A 51 12.65 -0.26 5.83
CA LEU A 51 11.45 0.35 6.42
C LEU A 51 10.73 -0.62 7.35
N TYR A 52 10.55 -1.88 6.92
CA TYR A 52 9.93 -2.90 7.73
C TYR A 52 10.71 -3.17 9.02
N VAL A 53 12.03 -3.34 8.93
CA VAL A 53 12.90 -3.60 10.09
C VAL A 53 12.86 -2.44 11.08
N GLN A 54 12.85 -1.21 10.60
CA GLN A 54 12.78 -0.02 11.45
C GLN A 54 11.39 0.18 12.08
N LEU A 55 10.32 -0.03 11.34
CA LEU A 55 8.95 0.20 11.82
C LEU A 55 8.45 -0.89 12.77
N ARG A 56 8.75 -2.15 12.47
CA ARG A 56 8.23 -3.30 13.23
C ARG A 56 8.37 -3.19 14.74
N PRO A 57 9.51 -2.78 15.32
CA PRO A 57 9.65 -2.63 16.78
C PRO A 57 8.91 -1.43 17.36
N GLN A 58 8.47 -0.48 16.54
CA GLN A 58 7.79 0.75 16.95
C GLN A 58 6.27 0.66 16.84
N ILE A 59 5.76 -0.34 16.12
CA ILE A 59 4.31 -0.56 15.93
C ILE A 59 3.63 -0.91 17.26
N PRO A 60 2.53 -0.23 17.65
CA PRO A 60 1.72 -0.58 18.81
C PRO A 60 1.21 -2.03 18.73
N GLN A 61 1.02 -2.68 19.89
CA GLN A 61 0.66 -4.10 19.96
C GLN A 61 -0.67 -4.45 19.28
N ASN A 62 -1.58 -3.49 19.19
CA ASN A 62 -2.86 -3.64 18.49
C ASN A 62 -2.77 -3.43 16.97
N LEU A 63 -1.58 -3.18 16.44
CA LEU A 63 -1.32 -3.02 15.01
C LEU A 63 -0.36 -4.09 14.50
N LYS A 64 -0.31 -4.27 13.19
CA LYS A 64 0.62 -5.12 12.45
C LYS A 64 1.15 -4.38 11.24
N VAL A 65 2.45 -4.48 10.97
CA VAL A 65 3.03 -4.09 9.68
C VAL A 65 3.15 -5.35 8.82
N LEU A 66 2.66 -5.26 7.60
CA LEU A 66 2.65 -6.32 6.61
C LEU A 66 3.29 -5.82 5.33
N LEU A 67 3.85 -6.72 4.54
CA LEU A 67 4.49 -6.48 3.25
C LEU A 67 3.62 -7.06 2.15
N ASP A 68 3.49 -6.35 1.03
CA ASP A 68 2.87 -6.87 -0.21
C ASP A 68 1.53 -7.59 0.05
N VAL A 69 0.58 -6.90 0.68
CA VAL A 69 -0.73 -7.48 1.01
C VAL A 69 -1.84 -6.82 0.21
N ASP A 70 -2.76 -7.64 -0.28
CA ASP A 70 -3.95 -7.16 -0.97
C ASP A 70 -4.85 -6.35 -0.05
N LEU A 71 -5.21 -5.15 -0.49
CA LEU A 71 -6.05 -4.19 0.21
C LEU A 71 -7.23 -3.81 -0.67
N ASP A 72 -8.43 -4.32 -0.34
CA ASP A 72 -9.67 -3.91 -0.99
C ASP A 72 -9.98 -2.47 -0.59
N MET A 73 -10.02 -1.60 -1.58
CA MET A 73 -10.23 -0.17 -1.39
C MET A 73 -11.68 0.18 -1.10
N GLU A 74 -12.62 -0.73 -1.34
CA GLU A 74 -14.07 -0.55 -1.11
C GLU A 74 -14.63 0.75 -1.74
N LEU A 75 -14.03 1.22 -2.86
CA LEU A 75 -14.43 2.45 -3.57
C LEU A 75 -15.76 2.31 -4.30
N ALA A 76 -16.22 1.08 -4.52
CA ALA A 76 -17.48 0.78 -5.18
C ALA A 76 -18.29 -0.28 -4.40
N PRO A 77 -19.61 -0.36 -4.61
CA PRO A 77 -20.41 -1.43 -4.04
C PRO A 77 -19.86 -2.82 -4.42
N PRO A 78 -20.00 -3.86 -3.57
CA PRO A 78 -19.41 -5.19 -3.79
C PRO A 78 -19.81 -5.90 -5.10
N THR A 79 -20.90 -5.46 -5.74
CA THR A 79 -21.39 -6.02 -7.02
C THR A 79 -20.92 -5.25 -8.25
N GLN A 80 -20.10 -4.21 -8.05
CA GLN A 80 -19.56 -3.39 -9.12
C GLN A 80 -18.04 -3.64 -9.29
N PRO A 81 -17.43 -3.13 -10.38
CA PRO A 81 -16.00 -3.19 -10.57
C PRO A 81 -15.23 -2.70 -9.34
N GLY A 82 -14.34 -3.55 -8.82
CA GLY A 82 -13.58 -3.27 -7.61
C GLY A 82 -12.22 -2.63 -7.87
N THR A 83 -11.60 -2.16 -6.79
CA THR A 83 -10.20 -1.71 -6.77
C THR A 83 -9.49 -2.38 -5.60
N VAL A 84 -8.44 -3.14 -5.91
CA VAL A 84 -7.56 -3.80 -4.93
C VAL A 84 -6.14 -3.34 -5.19
N ARG A 85 -5.49 -2.80 -4.19
CA ARG A 85 -4.10 -2.32 -4.24
C ARG A 85 -3.20 -3.15 -3.35
N VAL A 86 -1.92 -3.20 -3.72
CA VAL A 86 -0.87 -3.87 -2.96
C VAL A 86 0.17 -2.82 -2.58
N PRO A 87 0.02 -2.15 -1.42
CA PRO A 87 1.06 -1.24 -0.94
C PRO A 87 2.31 -2.01 -0.53
N ASP A 88 3.48 -1.43 -0.73
CA ASP A 88 4.76 -2.03 -0.32
C ASP A 88 4.77 -2.39 1.17
N LEU A 89 4.20 -1.52 2.02
CA LEU A 89 3.90 -1.84 3.41
C LEU A 89 2.50 -1.33 3.78
N ALA A 90 1.77 -2.15 4.53
CA ALA A 90 0.52 -1.75 5.17
C ALA A 90 0.61 -1.92 6.69
N VAL A 91 0.25 -0.90 7.44
CA VAL A 91 0.01 -1.01 8.88
C VAL A 91 -1.47 -1.15 9.12
N VAL A 92 -1.88 -2.32 9.60
CA VAL A 92 -3.28 -2.69 9.76
C VAL A 92 -3.60 -3.00 11.22
N THR A 93 -4.87 -3.04 11.57
CA THR A 93 -5.28 -3.47 12.91
C THR A 93 -4.97 -4.95 13.13
N HIS A 94 -4.58 -5.32 14.34
CA HIS A 94 -4.33 -6.72 14.68
C HIS A 94 -5.60 -7.59 14.50
N GLU A 95 -6.76 -7.00 14.74
CA GLU A 95 -8.06 -7.65 14.54
C GLU A 95 -8.30 -8.02 13.06
N ALA A 96 -8.02 -7.09 12.14
CA ALA A 96 -8.10 -7.32 10.69
C ALA A 96 -7.17 -8.46 10.25
N PHE A 97 -5.92 -8.46 10.73
CA PHE A 97 -4.98 -9.55 10.48
C PHE A 97 -5.53 -10.91 10.94
N LEU A 98 -6.12 -10.98 12.13
CA LEU A 98 -6.73 -12.22 12.64
C LEU A 98 -8.00 -12.60 11.87
N ARG A 99 -8.80 -11.63 11.41
CA ARG A 99 -9.98 -11.88 10.56
C ARG A 99 -9.57 -12.55 9.25
N VAL A 100 -8.65 -11.94 8.51
CA VAL A 100 -8.19 -12.49 7.22
C VAL A 100 -7.56 -13.87 7.40
N ARG A 101 -6.76 -14.06 8.44
CA ARG A 101 -6.16 -15.38 8.75
C ARG A 101 -7.20 -16.47 9.01
N ARG A 102 -8.35 -16.13 9.59
CA ARG A 102 -9.43 -17.06 9.95
C ARG A 102 -10.41 -17.27 8.82
N GLU A 103 -10.75 -16.23 8.09
CA GLU A 103 -11.86 -16.19 7.12
C GLU A 103 -11.38 -16.15 5.67
N GLY A 104 -10.11 -15.82 5.43
CA GLY A 104 -9.59 -15.54 4.10
C GLY A 104 -10.01 -14.16 3.58
N GLY A 105 -9.86 -13.96 2.28
CA GLY A 105 -10.17 -12.71 1.59
C GLY A 105 -9.12 -11.63 1.83
N PHE A 106 -9.43 -10.41 1.41
CA PHE A 106 -8.53 -9.26 1.48
C PHE A 106 -8.66 -8.49 2.80
N LEU A 107 -7.61 -7.74 3.14
CA LEU A 107 -7.72 -6.63 4.07
C LEU A 107 -8.59 -5.53 3.45
N ARG A 108 -9.22 -4.70 4.27
CA ARG A 108 -10.06 -3.59 3.82
C ARG A 108 -9.39 -2.26 4.09
N ALA A 109 -9.66 -1.26 3.26
CA ALA A 109 -9.12 0.09 3.45
C ALA A 109 -9.40 0.64 4.86
N ALA A 110 -10.61 0.45 5.38
CA ALA A 110 -10.99 0.87 6.75
C ALA A 110 -10.20 0.18 7.88
N GLU A 111 -9.51 -0.93 7.59
CA GLU A 111 -8.67 -1.68 8.52
C GLU A 111 -7.19 -1.25 8.44
N CYS A 112 -6.84 -0.46 7.41
CA CYS A 112 -5.49 0.06 7.17
C CYS A 112 -5.32 1.43 7.84
N VAL A 113 -4.35 1.51 8.74
CA VAL A 113 -4.03 2.74 9.48
C VAL A 113 -3.03 3.60 8.72
N LEU A 114 -2.10 2.94 8.00
CA LEU A 114 -1.04 3.58 7.22
C LEU A 114 -0.68 2.69 6.04
N ALA A 115 -0.73 3.25 4.84
CA ALA A 115 -0.13 2.67 3.64
C ALA A 115 1.22 3.35 3.35
N ILE A 116 2.21 2.59 2.86
CA ILE A 116 3.53 3.11 2.50
C ILE A 116 3.88 2.58 1.12
N GLU A 117 4.28 3.48 0.22
CA GLU A 117 4.79 3.16 -1.11
C GLU A 117 6.22 3.70 -1.28
N VAL A 118 7.09 2.85 -1.81
CA VAL A 118 8.46 3.21 -2.17
C VAL A 118 8.51 3.45 -3.67
N HIS A 119 8.72 4.69 -4.06
CA HIS A 119 8.69 5.07 -5.47
C HIS A 119 9.94 4.62 -6.21
N SER A 120 9.74 3.90 -7.30
CA SER A 120 10.73 3.68 -8.35
C SER A 120 10.53 4.68 -9.49
N THR A 121 11.45 4.70 -10.46
CA THR A 121 11.32 5.53 -11.66
C THR A 121 10.10 5.18 -12.51
N THR A 122 9.59 3.94 -12.40
CA THR A 122 8.49 3.41 -13.21
C THR A 122 7.12 3.57 -12.54
N THR A 123 7.05 3.53 -11.20
CA THR A 123 5.78 3.57 -10.44
C THR A 123 5.41 4.97 -9.97
N ARG A 124 6.37 5.89 -9.90
CA ARG A 124 6.22 7.23 -9.30
C ARG A 124 4.91 7.96 -9.67
N ARG A 125 4.53 7.98 -10.95
CA ARG A 125 3.30 8.67 -11.36
C ARG A 125 2.04 7.98 -10.83
N THR A 126 2.02 6.65 -10.84
CA THR A 126 0.89 5.85 -10.33
C THR A 126 0.72 6.09 -8.84
N ASP A 127 1.82 6.00 -8.09
CA ASP A 127 1.81 6.11 -6.63
C ASP A 127 1.50 7.55 -6.17
N GLN A 128 2.10 8.55 -6.81
CA GLN A 128 1.91 9.97 -6.44
C GLN A 128 0.58 10.57 -6.87
N VAL A 129 -0.11 10.02 -7.86
CA VAL A 129 -1.34 10.61 -8.39
C VAL A 129 -2.52 9.68 -8.22
N ILE A 130 -2.42 8.44 -8.70
CA ILE A 130 -3.56 7.52 -8.70
C ILE A 130 -3.79 6.95 -7.31
N LYS A 131 -2.80 6.26 -6.74
CA LYS A 131 -2.93 5.64 -5.42
C LYS A 131 -3.14 6.67 -4.31
N HIS A 132 -2.49 7.85 -4.41
CA HIS A 132 -2.71 8.95 -3.47
C HIS A 132 -4.19 9.35 -3.41
N GLY A 133 -4.86 9.50 -4.55
CA GLY A 133 -6.29 9.79 -4.61
C GLY A 133 -7.15 8.64 -4.09
N GLU A 134 -6.88 7.42 -4.57
CA GLU A 134 -7.64 6.23 -4.18
C GLU A 134 -7.55 5.91 -2.68
N TYR A 135 -6.35 6.03 -2.07
CA TYR A 135 -6.17 5.82 -0.64
C TYR A 135 -6.90 6.87 0.20
N ALA A 136 -6.92 8.13 -0.27
CA ALA A 136 -7.68 9.19 0.37
C ALA A 136 -9.19 8.94 0.27
N ASP A 137 -9.70 8.59 -0.92
CA ASP A 137 -11.12 8.31 -1.18
C ASP A 137 -11.60 7.08 -0.40
N ALA A 138 -10.72 6.09 -0.22
CA ALA A 138 -10.97 4.90 0.60
C ALA A 138 -10.92 5.17 2.11
N GLY A 139 -10.52 6.38 2.53
CA GLY A 139 -10.49 6.78 3.93
C GLY A 139 -9.30 6.27 4.73
N ILE A 140 -8.19 5.85 4.09
CA ILE A 140 -6.95 5.47 4.78
C ILE A 140 -6.40 6.73 5.45
N GLY A 141 -6.26 6.72 6.78
CA GLY A 141 -5.93 7.90 7.56
C GLY A 141 -4.55 8.50 7.25
N HIS A 142 -3.58 7.65 6.92
CA HIS A 142 -2.20 8.06 6.66
C HIS A 142 -1.61 7.33 5.46
N TYR A 143 -0.82 8.07 4.67
CA TYR A 143 -0.09 7.55 3.53
C TYR A 143 1.33 8.13 3.51
N TRP A 144 2.34 7.28 3.41
CA TRP A 144 3.73 7.72 3.28
C TRP A 144 4.28 7.34 1.91
N MET A 145 4.85 8.33 1.24
CA MET A 145 5.55 8.16 -0.03
C MET A 145 7.05 8.28 0.22
N VAL A 146 7.81 7.26 -0.15
CA VAL A 146 9.27 7.25 -0.05
C VAL A 146 9.88 7.32 -1.44
N ASP A 147 10.57 8.39 -1.76
CA ASP A 147 11.25 8.62 -3.04
C ASP A 147 12.74 8.34 -2.88
N LEU A 148 13.29 7.44 -3.69
CA LEU A 148 14.71 7.09 -3.69
C LEU A 148 15.52 7.91 -4.71
N LEU A 149 14.86 8.67 -5.60
CA LEU A 149 15.53 9.44 -6.65
C LEU A 149 16.23 10.69 -6.09
N GLY A 150 17.52 10.78 -6.29
CA GLY A 150 18.30 11.92 -5.82
C GLY A 150 18.65 11.88 -4.33
N GLY A 151 18.40 10.78 -3.68
CA GLY A 151 18.58 10.52 -2.25
C GLY A 151 17.24 10.33 -1.53
N PRO A 152 17.19 9.44 -0.52
CA PRO A 152 15.94 9.07 0.13
C PRO A 152 15.23 10.27 0.77
N ALA A 153 13.96 10.44 0.41
CA ALA A 153 13.07 11.43 1.00
C ALA A 153 11.70 10.80 1.30
N LEU A 154 11.09 11.17 2.41
CA LEU A 154 9.77 10.71 2.83
C LEU A 154 8.80 11.87 2.89
N THR A 155 7.67 11.75 2.20
CA THR A 155 6.51 12.62 2.30
C THR A 155 5.43 11.91 3.10
N ALA A 156 5.05 12.48 4.23
CA ALA A 156 3.94 11.98 5.03
C ALA A 156 2.66 12.72 4.65
N CYS A 157 1.61 11.96 4.33
CA CYS A 157 0.29 12.49 4.00
C CYS A 157 -0.70 12.05 5.07
N HIS A 158 -1.61 12.92 5.44
CA HIS A 158 -2.70 12.60 6.36
C HIS A 158 -4.04 13.08 5.82
N LEU A 159 -5.11 12.37 6.14
CA LEU A 159 -6.44 12.70 5.65
C LEU A 159 -6.91 14.03 6.24
N GLY A 160 -7.07 15.05 5.39
CA GLY A 160 -7.40 16.42 5.75
C GLY A 160 -8.87 16.79 5.58
N GLY A 161 -9.78 15.81 5.74
CA GLY A 161 -11.22 16.04 5.59
C GLY A 161 -11.72 15.89 4.14
N ALA A 162 -12.63 16.76 3.69
CA ALA A 162 -13.33 16.60 2.41
C ALA A 162 -12.45 16.77 1.14
N PHE A 163 -11.21 17.17 1.29
CA PHE A 163 -10.31 17.46 0.14
C PHE A 163 -9.22 16.40 -0.05
N GLY A 164 -9.33 15.26 0.61
CA GLY A 164 -8.33 14.21 0.51
C GLY A 164 -7.14 14.41 1.46
N TYR A 165 -5.95 14.00 1.03
CA TYR A 165 -4.74 14.14 1.83
C TYR A 165 -4.19 15.57 1.85
N VAL A 166 -3.61 15.91 3.00
CA VAL A 166 -2.68 17.03 3.17
C VAL A 166 -1.29 16.45 3.21
N ASP A 167 -0.44 16.87 2.28
CA ASP A 167 0.93 16.41 2.14
C ASP A 167 1.87 17.31 2.95
N GLU A 168 2.64 16.71 3.85
CA GLU A 168 3.73 17.41 4.53
C GLU A 168 4.92 17.60 3.58
N PRO A 169 5.75 18.62 3.80
CA PRO A 169 6.99 18.75 3.03
C PRO A 169 7.88 17.49 3.12
N PRO A 170 8.54 17.08 2.03
CA PRO A 170 9.42 15.92 2.07
C PRO A 170 10.59 16.13 3.04
N VAL A 171 10.85 15.10 3.84
CA VAL A 171 11.94 15.05 4.83
C VAL A 171 13.06 14.16 4.32
N THR A 172 14.31 14.59 4.49
CA THR A 172 15.52 13.79 4.25
C THR A 172 16.24 13.51 5.58
N GLY A 173 17.11 12.51 5.59
CA GLY A 173 17.89 12.16 6.79
C GLY A 173 17.07 11.35 7.79
N THR A 174 16.48 11.98 8.79
CA THR A 174 15.67 11.32 9.82
C THR A 174 14.23 11.85 9.79
N PHE A 175 13.26 10.97 9.58
CA PHE A 175 11.85 11.30 9.72
C PHE A 175 11.35 10.92 11.12
N THR A 176 10.60 11.82 11.77
CA THR A 176 9.95 11.58 13.07
C THR A 176 8.53 12.06 13.05
N THR A 177 7.61 11.27 13.62
CA THR A 177 6.19 11.61 13.70
C THR A 177 5.56 11.13 15.01
N GLN A 178 4.40 11.70 15.35
CA GLN A 178 3.53 11.20 16.43
C GLN A 178 2.29 10.49 15.86
N HIS A 179 2.05 10.59 14.55
CA HIS A 179 0.87 10.07 13.88
C HIS A 179 1.24 9.14 12.72
N PRO A 180 0.49 8.04 12.53
CA PRO A 180 -0.63 7.50 13.34
C PRO A 180 -0.18 6.88 14.67
N PHE A 181 1.12 6.72 14.87
CA PHE A 181 1.77 6.28 16.10
C PHE A 181 3.17 6.92 16.16
N PRO A 182 3.78 7.03 17.35
CA PRO A 182 5.15 7.54 17.47
C PRO A 182 6.11 6.66 16.66
N ALA A 183 6.80 7.27 15.69
CA ALA A 183 7.76 6.56 14.85
C ALA A 183 8.96 7.45 14.49
N ARG A 184 10.11 6.79 14.32
CA ARG A 184 11.35 7.37 13.81
C ARG A 184 11.92 6.47 12.72
N VAL A 185 12.20 7.05 11.57
CA VAL A 185 12.76 6.35 10.40
C VAL A 185 14.02 7.05 9.95
N GLU A 186 15.13 6.32 9.91
CA GLU A 186 16.38 6.77 9.30
C GLU A 186 16.31 6.48 7.79
N LEU A 187 16.46 7.53 6.98
CA LEU A 187 16.29 7.39 5.53
C LEU A 187 17.59 6.98 4.83
N ALA A 188 18.75 7.32 5.38
CA ALA A 188 20.04 6.97 4.78
C ALA A 188 20.24 5.47 4.47
N PRO A 189 19.78 4.51 5.31
CA PRO A 189 19.91 3.07 5.02
C PRO A 189 19.02 2.57 3.88
N LEU A 190 18.08 3.37 3.38
CA LEU A 190 17.15 2.96 2.33
C LEU A 190 17.82 2.86 0.94
N THR A 191 19.04 3.32 0.79
CA THR A 191 19.84 3.24 -0.47
C THR A 191 21.12 2.44 -0.28
#